data_0d9e2702bc78eb8ea259173e010ced84
#
_entry.id   0d9e2702bc78eb8ea259173e010ced84
#
_cell.length_a   1.000
_cell.length_b   1.000
_cell.length_c   1.000
_cell.angle_alpha   90.00
_cell.angle_beta   90.00
_cell.angle_gamma   90.00
#
_symmetry.space_group_name_H-M   'P 1'
#
loop_
_entity.id
_entity.type
_entity.pdbx_description
1 polymer ?
#
loop_
_entity_poly.entity_id
_entity_poly.type
_entity_poly.pdbx_seq_one_letter_code
_entity_poly.pdbx_strand_id
1 'polypeptide(L)'
;MQYGLENHICLRIAPFLTEQTQCSKIQLRNIQIEDLLSREEINIDLDNIRNELSGSVIMVTGAAGSIGRELCRQLCCFNLKQLILFDFSETATYEVDMELKKRFPDRSILPIIGDVRNRDRVESQTRLYHPDIIFHAAAYTQVPMMEKYP
;
A
#
# COMPACT_ATOMS: atom_id res chain seq x y z
N MET A 1 -25.77 9.92 -11.95
CA MET A 1 -24.34 10.00 -12.24
C MET A 1 -24.03 9.81 -13.71
N GLN A 2 -24.52 8.76 -14.33
CA GLN A 2 -24.35 8.47 -15.76
C GLN A 2 -24.76 9.67 -16.64
N TYR A 3 -25.88 10.35 -16.30
CA TYR A 3 -26.37 11.53 -17.01
C TYR A 3 -25.39 12.73 -17.02
N GLY A 4 -24.63 12.92 -15.95
CA GLY A 4 -23.64 14.01 -15.83
C GLY A 4 -22.40 13.79 -16.71
N LEU A 5 -21.96 12.54 -16.85
CA LEU A 5 -20.81 12.17 -17.67
C LEU A 5 -21.11 12.31 -19.18
N GLU A 6 -22.31 11.95 -19.60
CA GLU A 6 -22.74 12.05 -21.00
C GLU A 6 -22.93 13.51 -21.46
N ASN A 7 -23.21 14.44 -20.56
CA ASN A 7 -23.52 15.85 -20.89
C ASN A 7 -22.42 16.83 -20.44
N HIS A 8 -21.22 16.36 -20.10
CA HIS A 8 -20.10 17.20 -19.62
C HIS A 8 -20.43 18.12 -18.42
N ILE A 9 -21.35 17.69 -17.53
CA ILE A 9 -21.75 18.45 -16.35
C ILE A 9 -20.72 18.22 -15.23
N CYS A 10 -20.16 19.31 -14.69
CA CYS A 10 -19.26 19.26 -13.55
C CYS A 10 -20.07 19.06 -12.26
N LEU A 11 -20.05 17.85 -11.72
CA LEU A 11 -20.71 17.52 -10.46
C LEU A 11 -19.81 17.87 -9.26
N ARG A 12 -20.38 18.56 -8.26
CA ARG A 12 -19.69 18.91 -7.01
C ARG A 12 -20.55 18.54 -5.80
N ILE A 13 -19.87 18.17 -4.71
CA ILE A 13 -20.54 17.87 -3.44
C ILE A 13 -20.43 19.07 -2.51
N ALA A 14 -21.57 19.43 -1.88
CA ALA A 14 -21.59 20.31 -0.73
C ALA A 14 -21.54 19.47 0.55
N PRO A 15 -20.79 19.89 1.59
CA PRO A 15 -20.79 19.20 2.88
C PRO A 15 -22.21 19.21 3.49
N PHE A 16 -22.54 18.17 4.26
CA PHE A 16 -23.82 18.10 4.98
C PHE A 16 -23.94 19.30 5.92
N LEU A 17 -25.04 20.04 5.79
CA LEU A 17 -25.38 21.14 6.71
C LEU A 17 -25.91 20.52 8.00
N THR A 18 -25.08 20.28 8.99
CA THR A 18 -25.52 20.05 10.36
C THR A 18 -25.79 21.40 11.02
N GLU A 19 -26.84 21.49 11.87
CA GLU A 19 -27.40 22.72 12.49
C GLU A 19 -26.39 23.58 13.29
N GLN A 20 -25.13 23.19 13.38
CA GLN A 20 -24.08 23.91 14.10
C GLN A 20 -23.09 24.67 13.21
N THR A 21 -23.25 24.68 11.91
CA THR A 21 -22.35 25.41 11.01
C THR A 21 -22.75 26.86 10.91
N GLN A 22 -22.17 27.72 11.74
CA GLN A 22 -22.15 29.16 11.55
C GLN A 22 -21.63 29.46 10.14
N CYS A 23 -22.28 30.39 9.44
CA CYS A 23 -22.06 30.88 8.08
C CYS A 23 -20.58 31.04 7.63
N SER A 24 -19.85 29.99 7.49
CA SER A 24 -18.54 29.95 6.82
C SER A 24 -18.77 29.43 5.40
N LYS A 25 -18.15 30.10 4.44
CA LYS A 25 -18.27 29.84 2.99
C LYS A 25 -18.32 28.34 2.67
N ILE A 26 -19.43 27.84 2.15
CA ILE A 26 -19.57 26.46 1.66
C ILE A 26 -18.55 26.27 0.54
N GLN A 27 -17.51 25.47 0.79
CA GLN A 27 -16.54 25.07 -0.23
C GLN A 27 -17.09 23.85 -0.98
N LEU A 28 -17.51 24.07 -2.23
CA LEU A 28 -17.86 22.98 -3.13
C LEU A 28 -16.59 22.29 -3.61
N ARG A 29 -16.49 20.98 -3.38
CA ARG A 29 -15.38 20.16 -3.88
C ARG A 29 -15.82 19.21 -5.00
N ASN A 30 -14.88 18.75 -5.79
CA ASN A 30 -15.13 17.73 -6.79
C ASN A 30 -15.48 16.40 -6.11
N ILE A 31 -16.31 15.60 -6.78
CA ILE A 31 -16.67 14.25 -6.30
C ILE A 31 -15.43 13.37 -6.32
N GLN A 32 -15.12 12.75 -5.20
CA GLN A 32 -14.10 11.71 -5.07
C GLN A 32 -14.76 10.31 -5.17
N ILE A 33 -13.99 9.30 -5.52
CA ILE A 33 -14.49 7.91 -5.64
C ILE A 33 -15.05 7.42 -4.29
N GLU A 34 -14.46 7.85 -3.20
CA GLU A 34 -14.86 7.56 -1.82
C GLU A 34 -16.27 8.05 -1.49
N ASP A 35 -16.67 9.21 -2.03
CA ASP A 35 -18.03 9.75 -1.86
C ASP A 35 -19.11 8.83 -2.46
N LEU A 36 -18.73 8.00 -3.44
CA LEU A 36 -19.61 7.06 -4.12
C LEU A 36 -19.76 5.73 -3.38
N LEU A 37 -18.75 5.38 -2.60
CA LEU A 37 -18.69 4.10 -1.90
C LEU A 37 -19.33 4.13 -0.52
N SER A 38 -19.86 5.28 -0.07
CA SER A 38 -20.43 5.51 1.27
C SER A 38 -19.50 4.99 2.38
N ARG A 39 -18.18 5.09 2.16
CA ARG A 39 -17.16 4.65 3.09
C ARG A 39 -16.60 5.87 3.81
N GLU A 40 -16.60 5.84 5.12
CA GLU A 40 -15.97 6.89 5.91
C GLU A 40 -14.49 7.00 5.55
N GLU A 41 -14.00 8.22 5.38
CA GLU A 41 -12.58 8.49 5.17
C GLU A 41 -11.81 8.03 6.41
N ILE A 42 -10.91 7.07 6.23
CA ILE A 42 -10.02 6.62 7.30
C ILE A 42 -8.99 7.72 7.52
N ASN A 43 -9.13 8.47 8.61
CA ASN A 43 -8.11 9.42 9.05
C ASN A 43 -6.89 8.64 9.56
N ILE A 44 -5.88 8.54 8.69
CA ILE A 44 -4.61 7.89 9.02
C ILE A 44 -3.72 8.93 9.71
N ASP A 45 -3.34 8.67 10.96
CA ASP A 45 -2.32 9.46 11.66
C ASP A 45 -0.93 9.12 11.11
N LEU A 46 -0.54 9.85 10.06
CA LEU A 46 0.74 9.66 9.38
C LEU A 46 1.95 9.94 10.27
N ASP A 47 1.82 10.81 11.26
CA ASP A 47 2.93 11.15 12.17
C ASP A 47 3.17 10.03 13.17
N ASN A 48 2.13 9.40 13.67
CA ASN A 48 2.25 8.20 14.50
C ASN A 48 2.89 7.05 13.72
N ILE A 49 2.40 6.77 12.52
CA ILE A 49 2.98 5.74 11.65
C ILE A 49 4.45 6.03 11.33
N ARG A 50 4.80 7.29 11.05
CA ARG A 50 6.20 7.68 10.79
C ARG A 50 7.09 7.38 11.99
N ASN A 51 6.63 7.65 13.19
CA ASN A 51 7.37 7.38 14.40
C ASN A 51 7.56 5.88 14.64
N GLU A 52 6.52 5.08 14.44
CA GLU A 52 6.58 3.61 14.60
C GLU A 52 7.49 2.93 13.57
N LEU A 53 7.50 3.40 12.32
CA LEU A 53 8.30 2.81 11.26
C LEU A 53 9.76 3.32 11.22
N SER A 54 10.06 4.44 11.86
CA SER A 54 11.38 5.05 11.79
C SER A 54 12.46 4.17 12.41
N GLY A 55 13.52 3.92 11.66
CA GLY A 55 14.64 3.09 12.08
C GLY A 55 14.37 1.58 12.11
N SER A 56 13.19 1.13 11.70
CA SER A 56 12.80 -0.27 11.69
C SER A 56 13.33 -1.03 10.47
N VAL A 57 13.56 -2.32 10.64
CA VAL A 57 13.76 -3.30 9.57
C VAL A 57 12.39 -3.88 9.22
N ILE A 58 11.96 -3.70 7.99
CA ILE A 58 10.63 -4.13 7.53
C ILE A 58 10.76 -5.17 6.43
N MET A 59 10.06 -6.29 6.55
CA MET A 59 9.95 -7.30 5.51
C MET A 59 8.56 -7.25 4.87
N VAL A 60 8.50 -7.23 3.54
CA VAL A 60 7.25 -7.36 2.77
C VAL A 60 7.29 -8.69 2.03
N THR A 61 6.38 -9.59 2.35
CA THR A 61 6.21 -10.84 1.60
C THR A 61 5.19 -10.64 0.49
N GLY A 62 5.42 -11.26 -0.67
CA GLY A 62 4.66 -10.93 -1.88
C GLY A 62 5.00 -9.54 -2.42
N ALA A 63 6.24 -9.09 -2.20
CA ALA A 63 6.72 -7.75 -2.52
C ALA A 63 6.65 -7.41 -4.02
N ALA A 64 6.69 -8.42 -4.89
CA ALA A 64 6.61 -8.25 -6.33
C ALA A 64 5.16 -8.24 -6.87
N GLY A 65 4.17 -8.60 -6.04
CA GLY A 65 2.75 -8.49 -6.39
C GLY A 65 2.27 -7.04 -6.45
N SER A 66 1.07 -6.81 -7.00
CA SER A 66 0.52 -5.45 -7.17
C SER A 66 0.39 -4.68 -5.85
N ILE A 67 -0.13 -5.33 -4.81
CA ILE A 67 -0.28 -4.72 -3.48
C ILE A 67 1.08 -4.58 -2.79
N GLY A 68 1.91 -5.63 -2.79
CA GLY A 68 3.23 -5.62 -2.17
C GLY A 68 4.15 -4.56 -2.77
N ARG A 69 4.15 -4.41 -4.10
CA ARG A 69 4.93 -3.41 -4.82
C ARG A 69 4.55 -1.98 -4.41
N GLU A 70 3.25 -1.69 -4.35
CA GLU A 70 2.78 -0.37 -3.93
C GLU A 70 3.09 -0.10 -2.46
N LEU A 71 2.90 -1.10 -1.59
CA LEU A 71 3.28 -1.00 -0.19
C LEU A 71 4.79 -0.70 -0.03
N CYS A 72 5.65 -1.38 -0.78
CA CYS A 72 7.09 -1.11 -0.77
C CYS A 72 7.43 0.32 -1.20
N ARG A 73 6.72 0.88 -2.20
CA ARG A 73 6.89 2.28 -2.62
C ARG A 73 6.54 3.25 -1.49
N GLN A 74 5.42 3.01 -0.81
CA GLN A 74 4.98 3.86 0.30
C GLN A 74 5.95 3.75 1.49
N LEU A 75 6.39 2.54 1.83
CA LEU A 75 7.37 2.31 2.89
C LEU A 75 8.70 3.02 2.64
N CYS A 76 9.16 3.12 1.40
CA CYS A 76 10.38 3.87 1.05
C CYS A 76 10.28 5.37 1.33
N CYS A 77 9.08 5.94 1.50
CA CYS A 77 8.89 7.33 1.91
C CYS A 77 9.20 7.57 3.38
N PHE A 78 9.26 6.51 4.20
CA PHE A 78 9.60 6.60 5.62
C PHE A 78 11.10 6.37 5.84
N ASN A 79 11.61 6.77 7.00
CA ASN A 79 13.02 6.62 7.35
C ASN A 79 13.29 5.24 7.95
N LEU A 80 13.21 4.19 7.13
CA LEU A 80 13.48 2.82 7.53
C LEU A 80 14.98 2.57 7.69
N LYS A 81 15.36 1.65 8.57
CA LYS A 81 16.71 1.09 8.61
C LYS A 81 16.97 0.19 7.40
N GLN A 82 16.01 -0.67 7.06
CA GLN A 82 16.08 -1.56 5.89
C GLN A 82 14.68 -2.00 5.44
N LEU A 83 14.47 -2.10 4.13
CA LEU A 83 13.30 -2.71 3.52
C LEU A 83 13.70 -4.03 2.84
N ILE A 84 13.08 -5.14 3.23
CA ILE A 84 13.32 -6.47 2.69
C ILE A 84 12.17 -6.84 1.76
N LEU A 85 12.49 -7.10 0.49
CA LEU A 85 11.55 -7.54 -0.54
C LEU A 85 11.61 -9.06 -0.61
N PHE A 86 10.62 -9.77 -0.06
CA PHE A 86 10.56 -11.22 -0.09
C PHE A 86 9.49 -11.70 -1.06
N ASP A 87 9.89 -12.36 -2.15
CA ASP A 87 8.96 -12.89 -3.14
C ASP A 87 9.54 -14.14 -3.82
N PHE A 88 8.67 -14.99 -4.38
CA PHE A 88 9.11 -16.19 -5.09
C PHE A 88 9.53 -15.91 -6.55
N SER A 89 9.05 -14.82 -7.14
CA SER A 89 9.32 -14.45 -8.53
C SER A 89 10.61 -13.65 -8.65
N GLU A 90 11.67 -14.27 -9.18
CA GLU A 90 12.98 -13.63 -9.37
C GLU A 90 12.86 -12.38 -10.25
N THR A 91 12.30 -12.51 -11.44
CA THR A 91 12.20 -11.40 -12.41
C THR A 91 11.41 -10.23 -11.86
N ALA A 92 10.23 -10.49 -11.30
CA ALA A 92 9.39 -9.44 -10.76
C ALA A 92 10.03 -8.74 -9.54
N THR A 93 10.73 -9.49 -8.69
CA THR A 93 11.47 -8.93 -7.54
C THR A 93 12.62 -8.05 -8.00
N TYR A 94 13.36 -8.47 -9.02
CA TYR A 94 14.43 -7.67 -9.63
C TYR A 94 13.89 -6.35 -10.20
N GLU A 95 12.76 -6.38 -10.91
CA GLU A 95 12.13 -5.17 -11.45
C GLU A 95 11.75 -4.18 -10.33
N VAL A 96 11.16 -4.68 -9.24
CA VAL A 96 10.80 -3.85 -8.07
C VAL A 96 12.03 -3.28 -7.41
N ASP A 97 13.07 -4.07 -7.22
CA ASP A 97 14.35 -3.63 -6.62
C ASP A 97 14.98 -2.51 -7.45
N MET A 98 15.07 -2.69 -8.78
CA MET A 98 15.61 -1.67 -9.68
C MET A 98 14.79 -0.38 -9.70
N GLU A 99 13.46 -0.51 -9.72
CA GLU A 99 12.57 0.65 -9.65
C GLU A 99 12.77 1.45 -8.36
N LEU A 100 12.73 0.75 -7.21
CA LEU A 100 12.84 1.39 -5.91
C LEU A 100 14.22 2.01 -5.68
N LYS A 101 15.32 1.34 -6.04
CA LYS A 101 16.68 1.89 -5.95
C LYS A 101 16.88 3.12 -6.83
N LYS A 102 16.28 3.14 -8.01
CA LYS A 102 16.30 4.30 -8.90
C LYS A 102 15.55 5.50 -8.31
N ARG A 103 14.39 5.22 -7.68
CA ARG A 103 13.52 6.27 -7.11
C ARG A 103 13.99 6.75 -5.73
N PHE A 104 14.59 5.85 -4.96
CA PHE A 104 15.01 6.07 -3.57
C PHE A 104 16.47 5.60 -3.36
N PRO A 105 17.48 6.26 -3.96
CA PRO A 105 18.86 5.79 -3.99
C PRO A 105 19.50 5.67 -2.60
N ASP A 106 19.03 6.45 -1.63
CA ASP A 106 19.57 6.46 -0.26
C ASP A 106 18.92 5.43 0.65
N ARG A 107 17.98 4.60 0.15
CA ARG A 107 17.30 3.59 0.95
C ARG A 107 18.02 2.25 0.92
N SER A 108 18.13 1.61 2.08
CA SER A 108 18.62 0.24 2.18
C SER A 108 17.51 -0.74 1.76
N ILE A 109 17.62 -1.28 0.55
CA ILE A 109 16.65 -2.21 -0.02
C ILE A 109 17.34 -3.54 -0.29
N LEU A 110 16.78 -4.64 0.21
CA LEU A 110 17.31 -5.99 0.11
C LEU A 110 16.30 -6.93 -0.55
N PRO A 111 16.50 -7.34 -1.80
CA PRO A 111 15.67 -8.36 -2.43
C PRO A 111 16.09 -9.78 -1.95
N ILE A 112 15.08 -10.60 -1.62
CA ILE A 112 15.26 -12.01 -1.23
C ILE A 112 14.27 -12.85 -2.03
N ILE A 113 14.80 -13.82 -2.78
CA ILE A 113 13.98 -14.79 -3.48
C ILE A 113 13.65 -15.96 -2.56
N GLY A 114 12.33 -16.16 -2.37
CA GLY A 114 11.83 -17.24 -1.53
C GLY A 114 10.32 -17.38 -1.58
N ASP A 115 9.86 -18.61 -1.40
CA ASP A 115 8.44 -18.95 -1.33
C ASP A 115 8.00 -18.92 0.13
N VAL A 116 6.92 -18.19 0.43
CA VAL A 116 6.35 -18.10 1.79
C VAL A 116 5.82 -19.44 2.29
N ARG A 117 5.53 -20.39 1.40
CA ARG A 117 5.13 -21.76 1.74
C ARG A 117 6.33 -22.60 2.27
N ASN A 118 7.55 -22.19 1.98
CA ASN A 118 8.75 -22.83 2.51
C ASN A 118 9.09 -22.26 3.88
N ARG A 119 8.63 -22.95 4.92
CA ARG A 119 8.82 -22.55 6.33
C ARG A 119 10.29 -22.32 6.67
N ASP A 120 11.17 -23.25 6.30
CA ASP A 120 12.58 -23.18 6.66
C ASP A 120 13.24 -21.94 6.03
N ARG A 121 12.84 -21.61 4.80
CA ARG A 121 13.34 -20.42 4.10
C ARG A 121 12.88 -19.14 4.80
N VAL A 122 11.60 -19.04 5.15
CA VAL A 122 11.05 -17.88 5.88
C VAL A 122 11.74 -17.75 7.23
N GLU A 123 11.82 -18.83 8.00
CA GLU A 123 12.41 -18.83 9.33
C GLU A 123 13.90 -18.45 9.30
N SER A 124 14.67 -18.99 8.35
CA SER A 124 16.09 -18.66 8.19
C SER A 124 16.32 -17.18 7.88
N GLN A 125 15.49 -16.58 7.00
CA GLN A 125 15.61 -15.17 6.64
C GLN A 125 15.16 -14.25 7.79
N THR A 126 14.08 -14.63 8.49
CA THR A 126 13.60 -13.87 9.66
C THR A 126 14.65 -13.90 10.78
N ARG A 127 15.30 -15.03 11.02
CA ARG A 127 16.39 -15.14 12.00
C ARG A 127 17.65 -14.39 11.58
N LEU A 128 17.94 -14.27 10.28
CA LEU A 128 19.13 -13.59 9.80
C LEU A 128 19.01 -12.08 9.84
N TYR A 129 17.85 -11.55 9.42
CA TYR A 129 17.66 -10.11 9.25
C TYR A 129 16.88 -9.44 10.38
N HIS A 130 16.27 -10.22 11.28
CA HIS A 130 15.49 -9.73 12.43
C HIS A 130 14.54 -8.60 12.08
N PRO A 131 13.56 -8.80 11.15
CA PRO A 131 12.62 -7.75 10.85
C PRO A 131 11.77 -7.40 12.08
N ASP A 132 11.64 -6.10 12.35
CA ASP A 132 10.79 -5.59 13.43
C ASP A 132 9.31 -5.71 13.05
N ILE A 133 9.01 -5.56 11.74
CA ILE A 133 7.65 -5.61 11.20
C ILE A 133 7.64 -6.45 9.92
N ILE A 134 6.61 -7.30 9.79
CA ILE A 134 6.38 -8.08 8.57
C ILE A 134 5.00 -7.73 8.00
N PHE A 135 4.98 -7.19 6.77
CA PHE A 135 3.76 -7.04 6.00
C PHE A 135 3.58 -8.25 5.09
N HIS A 136 2.47 -8.96 5.25
CA HIS A 136 2.19 -10.16 4.46
C HIS A 136 1.18 -9.84 3.35
N ALA A 137 1.69 -9.67 2.11
CA ALA A 137 0.90 -9.41 0.91
C ALA A 137 0.93 -10.59 -0.10
N ALA A 138 1.50 -11.72 0.30
CA ALA A 138 1.54 -12.92 -0.53
C ALA A 138 0.24 -13.71 -0.40
N ALA A 139 -0.64 -13.62 -1.38
CA ALA A 139 -1.90 -14.36 -1.41
C ALA A 139 -2.35 -14.62 -2.86
N TYR A 140 -3.18 -15.63 -3.05
CA TYR A 140 -3.93 -15.81 -4.29
C TYR A 140 -5.09 -14.83 -4.31
N THR A 141 -5.07 -13.86 -5.23
CA THR A 141 -6.06 -12.76 -5.27
C THR A 141 -7.05 -12.89 -6.42
N GLN A 142 -6.87 -13.88 -7.31
CA GLN A 142 -7.75 -14.10 -8.46
C GLN A 142 -8.96 -14.93 -8.05
N VAL A 143 -9.92 -14.31 -7.36
CA VAL A 143 -11.13 -14.96 -6.83
C VAL A 143 -11.84 -15.86 -7.85
N PRO A 144 -12.10 -15.42 -9.12
CA PRO A 144 -12.77 -16.28 -10.10
C PRO A 144 -12.00 -17.56 -10.44
N MET A 145 -10.66 -17.51 -10.39
CA MET A 145 -9.84 -18.72 -10.58
C MET A 145 -9.91 -19.65 -9.38
N MET A 146 -9.87 -19.09 -8.18
CA MET A 146 -9.92 -19.87 -6.94
C MET A 146 -11.27 -20.51 -6.69
N GLU A 147 -12.36 -19.89 -7.15
CA GLU A 147 -13.70 -20.48 -7.11
C GLU A 147 -13.86 -21.66 -8.07
N LYS A 148 -13.21 -21.58 -9.24
CA LYS A 148 -13.32 -22.60 -10.29
C LYS A 148 -12.29 -23.72 -10.14
N TYR A 149 -11.12 -23.41 -9.61
CA TYR A 149 -9.98 -24.33 -9.46
C TYR A 149 -9.34 -24.13 -8.07
N PRO A 150 -10.01 -24.60 -7.00
CA PRO A 150 -9.56 -24.46 -5.62
C PRO A 150 -8.27 -25.25 -5.33
#